data_cd8b47aba17ca1d7d8088caa4c73dc73
#
_entry.id   cd8b47aba17ca1d7d8088caa4c73dc73
#
_cell.length_a   1.000
_cell.length_b   1.000
_cell.length_c   1.000
_cell.angle_alpha   90.00
_cell.angle_beta   90.00
_cell.angle_gamma   90.00
#
_symmetry.space_group_name_H-M   'P 1'
#
loop_
_entity.id
_entity.type
_entity.pdbx_description
1 polymer ?
#
loop_
_entity_poly.entity_id
_entity_poly.type
_entity_poly.pdbx_seq_one_letter_code
_entity_poly.pdbx_strand_id
1 'polypeptide(L)'
;MADSAFFCSLTHEGVLAVRGADAAKFLQGQLTCNLNYLNDTQASLGARCTQKGRMQSSFRILLQGDGVLLAMASELLEPQLADLKKYAVFSKSKLTDESAAWVRFGLAHADQALSALGLALPVETDSVVRTETLIAIRVSPGRAELWAPAEHAESLLSQLAATLPQAELNEWLLGQIRAGIGQVMPQTRELFIPQMLNLQAVGGVSFKKGCYTGQEIVARMQYLGKLKRRLYRLSLVAAQVPEPGTALFAPSHNSSIGEVVIAAKADQSIELLAVLQAEAADNGDIRLGSLEGPGLQLLDLPYALDRDREIQR
;
A
#
# COMPACT_ATOMS: atom_id res chain seq x y z
N MET A 1 -10.23 -20.70 0.99
CA MET A 1 -11.04 -19.55 1.49
C MET A 1 -10.73 -18.20 0.81
N ALA A 2 -9.88 -18.20 -0.22
CA ALA A 2 -9.51 -16.95 -0.91
C ALA A 2 -10.65 -16.21 -1.65
N ASP A 3 -11.77 -16.85 -1.89
CA ASP A 3 -12.91 -16.33 -2.66
C ASP A 3 -14.19 -16.18 -1.80
N SER A 4 -14.09 -16.22 -0.47
CA SER A 4 -15.24 -16.00 0.40
C SER A 4 -15.41 -14.52 0.72
N ALA A 5 -16.67 -14.08 0.77
CA ALA A 5 -17.00 -12.73 1.20
C ALA A 5 -16.71 -12.57 2.71
N PHE A 6 -16.08 -11.47 3.10
CA PHE A 6 -15.84 -11.11 4.50
C PHE A 6 -15.64 -9.61 4.67
N PHE A 7 -15.65 -9.16 5.92
CA PHE A 7 -15.12 -7.87 6.32
C PHE A 7 -14.15 -8.00 7.50
N CYS A 8 -13.23 -7.05 7.65
CA CYS A 8 -12.35 -6.94 8.81
C CYS A 8 -12.04 -5.47 9.14
N SER A 9 -11.70 -5.19 10.40
CA SER A 9 -11.26 -3.86 10.83
C SER A 9 -9.81 -3.60 10.41
N LEU A 10 -9.54 -2.44 9.81
CA LEU A 10 -8.20 -2.03 9.37
C LEU A 10 -7.50 -1.21 10.47
N THR A 11 -7.14 -1.86 11.57
CA THR A 11 -6.56 -1.22 12.77
C THR A 11 -5.06 -1.01 12.70
N HIS A 12 -4.40 -1.62 11.72
CA HIS A 12 -2.94 -1.53 11.51
C HIS A 12 -2.49 -0.25 10.81
N GLU A 13 -3.44 0.53 10.31
CA GLU A 13 -3.17 1.81 9.64
C GLU A 13 -3.84 2.96 10.37
N GLY A 14 -3.13 4.08 10.43
CA GLY A 14 -3.66 5.36 10.88
C GLY A 14 -4.02 6.28 9.71
N VAL A 15 -4.69 7.38 10.02
CA VAL A 15 -5.17 8.37 9.05
C VAL A 15 -4.52 9.73 9.31
N LEU A 16 -3.64 10.15 8.40
CA LEU A 16 -3.10 11.50 8.37
C LEU A 16 -4.01 12.37 7.51
N ALA A 17 -4.48 13.48 8.06
CA ALA A 17 -5.25 14.48 7.34
C ALA A 17 -4.39 15.71 7.02
N VAL A 18 -4.54 16.23 5.81
CA VAL A 18 -3.98 17.51 5.39
C VAL A 18 -5.13 18.36 4.85
N ARG A 19 -5.49 19.40 5.60
CA ARG A 19 -6.66 20.23 5.33
C ARG A 19 -6.28 21.67 5.05
N GLY A 20 -7.15 22.38 4.33
CA GLY A 20 -7.01 23.80 4.03
C GLY A 20 -6.66 24.09 2.57
N ALA A 21 -6.72 25.38 2.20
CA ALA A 21 -6.70 25.84 0.81
C ALA A 21 -5.45 25.42 0.00
N ASP A 22 -4.33 25.22 0.67
CA ASP A 22 -3.08 24.83 0.01
C ASP A 22 -2.78 23.33 0.14
N ALA A 23 -3.66 22.51 0.73
CA ALA A 23 -3.38 21.11 1.05
C ALA A 23 -2.92 20.29 -0.17
N ALA A 24 -3.69 20.32 -1.27
CA ALA A 24 -3.34 19.62 -2.50
C ALA A 24 -2.07 20.16 -3.15
N LYS A 25 -1.89 21.49 -3.21
CA LYS A 25 -0.70 22.14 -3.76
C LYS A 25 0.55 21.79 -2.97
N PHE A 26 0.46 21.80 -1.65
CA PHE A 26 1.56 21.42 -0.76
C PHE A 26 1.97 19.96 -0.97
N LEU A 27 1.02 19.05 -0.92
CA LEU A 27 1.28 17.63 -1.08
C LEU A 27 1.72 17.25 -2.50
N GLN A 28 1.31 18.00 -3.52
CA GLN A 28 1.76 17.78 -4.89
C GLN A 28 3.29 17.83 -5.01
N GLY A 29 3.97 18.66 -4.20
CA GLY A 29 5.44 18.74 -4.14
C GLY A 29 6.10 17.71 -3.19
N GLN A 30 5.33 16.89 -2.49
CA GLN A 30 5.85 15.94 -1.49
C GLN A 30 5.66 14.48 -1.87
N LEU A 31 4.68 14.15 -2.71
CA LEU A 31 4.20 12.79 -2.94
C LEU A 31 4.46 12.31 -4.37
N THR A 32 4.56 11.00 -4.56
CA THR A 32 4.79 10.37 -5.86
C THR A 32 3.56 10.37 -6.78
N CYS A 33 2.35 10.32 -6.21
CA CYS A 33 1.10 10.36 -6.96
C CYS A 33 0.74 11.77 -7.41
N ASN A 34 -0.11 11.89 -8.43
CA ASN A 34 -0.56 13.19 -8.94
C ASN A 34 -1.90 13.57 -8.31
N LEU A 35 -1.88 14.56 -7.41
CA LEU A 35 -3.08 15.01 -6.71
C LEU A 35 -4.10 15.70 -7.65
N ASN A 36 -3.69 16.15 -8.83
CA ASN A 36 -4.62 16.71 -9.82
C ASN A 36 -5.57 15.65 -10.41
N TYR A 37 -5.28 14.36 -10.21
CA TYR A 37 -6.15 13.26 -10.65
C TYR A 37 -7.11 12.80 -9.53
N LEU A 38 -6.89 13.23 -8.29
CA LEU A 38 -7.82 12.98 -7.21
C LEU A 38 -9.08 13.82 -7.39
N ASN A 39 -10.22 13.18 -7.21
CA ASN A 39 -11.53 13.83 -7.19
C ASN A 39 -12.49 13.00 -6.32
N ASP A 40 -13.77 13.36 -6.28
CA ASP A 40 -14.75 12.70 -5.43
C ASP A 40 -15.01 11.23 -5.80
N THR A 41 -14.64 10.84 -7.04
CA THR A 41 -14.83 9.47 -7.56
C THR A 41 -13.52 8.71 -7.77
N GLN A 42 -12.36 9.32 -7.44
CA GLN A 42 -11.05 8.72 -7.69
C GLN A 42 -10.09 8.93 -6.50
N ALA A 43 -9.60 7.83 -5.95
CA ALA A 43 -8.50 7.77 -5.00
C ALA A 43 -7.17 7.46 -5.72
N SER A 44 -6.10 7.28 -4.96
CA SER A 44 -4.81 6.82 -5.49
C SER A 44 -4.00 6.10 -4.42
N LEU A 45 -3.06 5.26 -4.84
CA LEU A 45 -1.90 4.91 -4.03
C LEU A 45 -0.83 6.00 -4.19
N GLY A 46 0.09 6.07 -3.23
CA GLY A 46 1.23 6.96 -3.31
C GLY A 46 2.29 6.63 -2.27
N ALA A 47 3.42 7.33 -2.39
CA ALA A 47 4.48 7.29 -1.41
C ALA A 47 5.07 8.68 -1.17
N ARG A 48 5.67 8.86 -0.01
CA ARG A 48 6.56 9.97 0.27
C ARG A 48 7.99 9.47 0.32
N CYS A 49 8.89 10.20 -0.35
CA CYS A 49 10.30 9.83 -0.45
C CYS A 49 11.21 10.84 0.25
N THR A 50 12.41 10.40 0.62
CA THR A 50 13.54 11.27 0.90
C THR A 50 14.05 11.91 -0.40
N GLN A 51 14.94 12.90 -0.30
CA GLN A 51 15.62 13.47 -1.46
C GLN A 51 16.41 12.43 -2.27
N LYS A 52 16.82 11.31 -1.62
CA LYS A 52 17.46 10.16 -2.28
C LYS A 52 16.50 9.18 -2.91
N GLY A 53 15.21 9.52 -3.04
CA GLY A 53 14.18 8.68 -3.63
C GLY A 53 13.78 7.46 -2.77
N ARG A 54 14.23 7.37 -1.51
CA ARG A 54 13.87 6.28 -0.60
C ARG A 54 12.53 6.55 0.05
N MET A 55 11.62 5.58 0.01
CA MET A 55 10.27 5.74 0.59
C MET A 55 10.31 5.79 2.11
N GLN A 56 9.72 6.84 2.67
CA GLN A 56 9.50 7.01 4.11
C GLN A 56 8.15 6.47 4.55
N SER A 57 7.18 6.48 3.66
CA SER A 57 5.85 5.88 3.84
C SER A 57 5.22 5.58 2.48
N SER A 58 4.28 4.65 2.46
CA SER A 58 3.33 4.45 1.38
C SER A 58 1.92 4.52 1.95
N PHE A 59 0.94 4.91 1.15
CA PHE A 59 -0.40 5.19 1.62
C PHE A 59 -1.43 5.10 0.49
N ARG A 60 -2.69 4.95 0.87
CA ARG A 60 -3.84 5.31 0.04
C ARG A 60 -4.25 6.74 0.36
N ILE A 61 -4.52 7.53 -0.68
CA ILE A 61 -4.92 8.93 -0.57
C ILE A 61 -6.25 9.19 -1.27
N LEU A 62 -7.12 9.98 -0.63
CA LEU A 62 -8.41 10.39 -1.17
C LEU A 62 -8.75 11.82 -0.76
N LEU A 63 -9.61 12.49 -1.53
CA LEU A 63 -10.17 13.77 -1.14
C LEU A 63 -11.22 13.57 -0.03
N GLN A 64 -11.27 14.49 0.94
CA GLN A 64 -12.32 14.54 1.96
C GLN A 64 -12.47 15.95 2.52
N GLY A 65 -13.66 16.53 2.30
CA GLY A 65 -13.94 17.91 2.73
C GLY A 65 -13.02 18.91 2.03
N ASP A 66 -12.37 19.75 2.80
CA ASP A 66 -11.45 20.80 2.34
C ASP A 66 -9.99 20.32 2.19
N GLY A 67 -9.77 19.01 2.15
CA GLY A 67 -8.43 18.45 2.09
C GLY A 67 -8.36 17.00 1.64
N VAL A 68 -7.34 16.31 2.12
CA VAL A 68 -7.08 14.90 1.78
C VAL A 68 -6.81 14.07 3.03
N LEU A 69 -7.15 12.79 2.94
CA LEU A 69 -6.81 11.76 3.93
C LEU A 69 -5.80 10.80 3.34
N LEU A 70 -4.80 10.41 4.13
CA LEU A 70 -3.78 9.42 3.80
C LEU A 70 -3.84 8.28 4.83
N ALA A 71 -4.15 7.06 4.38
CA ALA A 71 -4.08 5.86 5.22
C ALA A 71 -2.71 5.20 5.06
N MET A 72 -2.00 4.99 6.15
CA MET A 72 -0.65 4.43 6.18
C MET A 72 -0.43 3.59 7.44
N ALA A 73 0.65 2.80 7.49
CA ALA A 73 1.04 2.09 8.71
C ALA A 73 1.03 3.04 9.92
N SER A 74 0.32 2.67 10.98
CA SER A 74 0.06 3.54 12.14
C SER A 74 1.34 4.05 12.80
N GLU A 75 2.36 3.19 12.89
CA GLU A 75 3.66 3.55 13.50
C GLU A 75 4.46 4.56 12.66
N LEU A 76 4.14 4.71 11.37
CA LEU A 76 4.78 5.71 10.50
C LEU A 76 4.07 7.06 10.51
N LEU A 77 2.88 7.16 11.11
CA LEU A 77 2.06 8.36 11.05
C LEU A 77 2.72 9.53 11.79
N GLU A 78 3.14 9.34 13.04
CA GLU A 78 3.79 10.40 13.83
C GLU A 78 5.09 10.92 13.20
N PRO A 79 6.07 10.05 12.82
CA PRO A 79 7.27 10.52 12.12
C PRO A 79 6.96 11.21 10.80
N GLN A 80 5.97 10.73 10.05
CA GLN A 80 5.52 11.34 8.79
C GLN A 80 4.93 12.73 9.02
N LEU A 81 4.06 12.87 10.02
CA LEU A 81 3.41 14.12 10.41
C LEU A 81 4.46 15.16 10.86
N ALA A 82 5.38 14.75 11.75
CA ALA A 82 6.44 15.62 12.26
C ALA A 82 7.36 16.14 11.15
N ASP A 83 7.68 15.28 10.18
CA ASP A 83 8.55 15.66 9.08
C ASP A 83 7.83 16.54 8.05
N LEU A 84 6.59 16.22 7.66
CA LEU A 84 5.80 17.06 6.74
C LEU A 84 5.56 18.47 7.28
N LYS A 85 5.33 18.63 8.59
CA LYS A 85 5.14 19.96 9.22
C LYS A 85 6.31 20.91 8.97
N LYS A 86 7.53 20.40 8.85
CA LYS A 86 8.73 21.23 8.55
C LYS A 86 8.63 21.92 7.18
N TYR A 87 7.98 21.27 6.22
CA TYR A 87 7.80 21.78 4.85
C TYR A 87 6.52 22.59 4.68
N ALA A 88 5.58 22.49 5.63
CA ALA A 88 4.28 23.17 5.56
C ALA A 88 4.28 24.58 6.16
N VAL A 89 5.41 25.10 6.65
CA VAL A 89 5.50 26.36 7.41
C VAL A 89 4.88 27.56 6.68
N PHE A 90 5.00 27.61 5.35
CA PHE A 90 4.45 28.69 4.51
C PHE A 90 3.16 28.27 3.76
N SER A 91 2.63 27.10 4.07
CA SER A 91 1.41 26.58 3.45
C SER A 91 0.21 26.86 4.34
N LYS A 92 -0.92 27.24 3.74
CA LYS A 92 -2.21 27.32 4.41
C LYS A 92 -2.82 25.92 4.58
N SER A 93 -2.02 25.02 5.17
CA SER A 93 -2.40 23.63 5.40
C SER A 93 -2.23 23.25 6.85
N LYS A 94 -3.23 22.58 7.41
CA LYS A 94 -3.19 21.97 8.75
C LYS A 94 -3.01 20.46 8.60
N LEU A 95 -1.98 19.93 9.25
CA LEU A 95 -1.67 18.50 9.25
C LEU A 95 -2.01 17.93 10.64
N THR A 96 -2.86 16.91 10.67
CA THR A 96 -3.36 16.29 11.91
C THR A 96 -3.41 14.77 11.78
N ASP A 97 -3.24 14.10 12.92
CA ASP A 97 -3.65 12.70 13.05
C ASP A 97 -5.16 12.68 13.28
N GLU A 98 -5.89 12.08 12.34
CA GLU A 98 -7.34 11.87 12.41
C GLU A 98 -7.70 10.38 12.58
N SER A 99 -6.76 9.52 13.00
CA SER A 99 -7.02 8.09 13.16
C SER A 99 -8.22 7.80 14.07
N ALA A 100 -8.39 8.57 15.14
CA ALA A 100 -9.53 8.44 16.06
C ALA A 100 -10.86 8.97 15.50
N ALA A 101 -10.82 9.76 14.43
CA ALA A 101 -12.02 10.30 13.80
C ALA A 101 -12.64 9.37 12.75
N TRP A 102 -11.94 8.35 12.34
CA TRP A 102 -12.33 7.43 11.26
C TRP A 102 -12.32 5.99 11.72
N VAL A 103 -13.35 5.23 11.31
CA VAL A 103 -13.32 3.77 11.31
C VAL A 103 -13.18 3.28 9.87
N ARG A 104 -12.38 2.22 9.69
CA ARG A 104 -12.09 1.65 8.37
C ARG A 104 -12.26 0.14 8.40
N PHE A 105 -12.95 -0.38 7.39
CA PHE A 105 -13.11 -1.80 7.18
C PHE A 105 -12.57 -2.21 5.80
N GLY A 106 -11.87 -3.33 5.76
CA GLY A 106 -11.54 -4.03 4.53
C GLY A 106 -12.65 -5.03 4.20
N LEU A 107 -13.11 -5.03 2.96
CA LEU A 107 -14.14 -5.94 2.46
C LEU A 107 -13.60 -6.75 1.28
N ALA A 108 -13.90 -8.03 1.27
CA ALA A 108 -13.60 -8.92 0.14
C ALA A 108 -14.91 -9.53 -0.40
N HIS A 109 -15.06 -9.55 -1.72
CA HIS A 109 -16.22 -10.13 -2.44
C HIS A 109 -17.59 -9.69 -1.88
N ALA A 110 -17.67 -8.44 -1.44
CA ALA A 110 -18.80 -7.88 -0.67
C ALA A 110 -19.61 -6.82 -1.45
N ASP A 111 -19.62 -6.88 -2.78
CA ASP A 111 -20.29 -5.85 -3.61
C ASP A 111 -21.80 -5.76 -3.34
N GLN A 112 -22.47 -6.87 -2.99
CA GLN A 112 -23.87 -6.85 -2.59
C GLN A 112 -24.08 -6.12 -1.26
N ALA A 113 -23.20 -6.34 -0.28
CA ALA A 113 -23.27 -5.64 1.01
C ALA A 113 -23.01 -4.13 0.84
N LEU A 114 -22.05 -3.75 -0.01
CA LEU A 114 -21.81 -2.34 -0.37
C LEU A 114 -23.03 -1.73 -1.06
N SER A 115 -23.65 -2.43 -2.01
CA SER A 115 -24.84 -1.96 -2.69
C SER A 115 -26.04 -1.77 -1.74
N ALA A 116 -26.19 -2.65 -0.74
CA ALA A 116 -27.23 -2.51 0.30
C ALA A 116 -27.01 -1.27 1.19
N LEU A 117 -25.74 -0.79 1.32
CA LEU A 117 -25.38 0.45 1.99
C LEU A 117 -25.51 1.69 1.06
N GLY A 118 -26.02 1.53 -0.16
CA GLY A 118 -26.12 2.61 -1.15
C GLY A 118 -24.80 2.91 -1.89
N LEU A 119 -23.81 2.01 -1.82
CA LEU A 119 -22.48 2.17 -2.39
C LEU A 119 -22.29 1.21 -3.57
N ALA A 120 -22.84 1.55 -4.75
CA ALA A 120 -22.63 0.80 -5.99
C ALA A 120 -21.22 1.06 -6.52
N LEU A 121 -20.21 0.35 -5.97
CA LEU A 121 -18.81 0.60 -6.23
C LEU A 121 -18.37 -0.01 -7.59
N PRO A 122 -17.81 0.80 -8.52
CA PRO A 122 -17.26 0.31 -9.79
C PRO A 122 -16.16 -0.74 -9.60
N VAL A 123 -15.89 -1.52 -10.66
CA VAL A 123 -14.85 -2.59 -10.63
C VAL A 123 -13.42 -2.03 -10.81
N GLU A 124 -13.31 -0.84 -11.38
CA GLU A 124 -12.03 -0.19 -11.64
C GLU A 124 -11.32 0.18 -10.32
N THR A 125 -10.07 -0.22 -10.22
CA THR A 125 -9.23 0.10 -9.04
C THR A 125 -9.16 1.62 -8.83
N ASP A 126 -9.12 2.02 -7.55
CA ASP A 126 -9.12 3.39 -7.06
C ASP A 126 -10.43 4.17 -7.29
N SER A 127 -11.48 3.55 -7.84
CA SER A 127 -12.81 4.15 -7.89
C SER A 127 -13.34 4.40 -6.48
N VAL A 128 -14.01 5.53 -6.30
CA VAL A 128 -14.63 5.96 -5.03
C VAL A 128 -16.11 6.20 -5.23
N VAL A 129 -16.92 5.69 -4.30
CA VAL A 129 -18.35 6.02 -4.18
C VAL A 129 -18.63 6.51 -2.77
N ARG A 130 -19.53 7.49 -2.64
CA ARG A 130 -19.82 8.15 -1.37
C ARG A 130 -21.32 8.21 -1.13
N THR A 131 -21.69 8.13 0.14
CA THR A 131 -22.95 8.64 0.68
C THR A 131 -22.66 9.85 1.57
N GLU A 132 -23.62 10.35 2.34
CA GLU A 132 -23.38 11.43 3.31
C GLU A 132 -22.38 11.04 4.39
N THR A 133 -22.33 9.76 4.79
CA THR A 133 -21.52 9.27 5.92
C THR A 133 -20.51 8.21 5.56
N LEU A 134 -20.61 7.58 4.38
CA LEU A 134 -19.76 6.45 3.99
C LEU A 134 -18.94 6.78 2.75
N ILE A 135 -17.73 6.22 2.71
CA ILE A 135 -16.84 6.26 1.53
C ILE A 135 -16.40 4.83 1.24
N ALA A 136 -16.68 4.34 0.05
CA ALA A 136 -16.15 3.06 -0.42
C ALA A 136 -15.10 3.29 -1.50
N ILE A 137 -14.00 2.53 -1.46
CA ILE A 137 -12.88 2.63 -2.39
C ILE A 137 -12.57 1.23 -2.92
N ARG A 138 -12.51 1.04 -4.23
CA ARG A 138 -12.05 -0.19 -4.87
C ARG A 138 -10.52 -0.26 -4.78
N VAL A 139 -9.97 -1.20 -4.00
CA VAL A 139 -8.51 -1.29 -3.80
C VAL A 139 -7.83 -2.32 -4.71
N SER A 140 -8.58 -3.32 -5.15
CA SER A 140 -8.19 -4.32 -6.17
C SER A 140 -9.44 -5.09 -6.59
N PRO A 141 -9.40 -5.95 -7.62
CA PRO A 141 -10.53 -6.79 -8.01
C PRO A 141 -11.11 -7.54 -6.80
N GLY A 142 -12.44 -7.41 -6.60
CA GLY A 142 -13.17 -8.05 -5.50
C GLY A 142 -12.86 -7.51 -4.09
N ARG A 143 -12.05 -6.46 -3.95
CA ARG A 143 -11.68 -5.91 -2.64
C ARG A 143 -11.97 -4.41 -2.56
N ALA A 144 -12.48 -3.98 -1.42
CA ALA A 144 -12.81 -2.58 -1.16
C ALA A 144 -12.41 -2.16 0.26
N GLU A 145 -12.12 -0.90 0.44
CA GLU A 145 -12.12 -0.24 1.75
C GLU A 145 -13.44 0.51 1.95
N LEU A 146 -13.98 0.43 3.16
CA LEU A 146 -15.14 1.19 3.59
C LEU A 146 -14.73 2.07 4.77
N TRP A 147 -14.94 3.36 4.63
CA TRP A 147 -14.59 4.39 5.61
C TRP A 147 -15.85 5.06 6.14
N ALA A 148 -15.88 5.31 7.43
CA ALA A 148 -16.94 6.08 8.09
C ALA A 148 -16.37 6.94 9.23
N PRO A 149 -17.03 8.07 9.60
CA PRO A 149 -16.77 8.76 10.85
C PRO A 149 -16.89 7.80 12.05
N ALA A 150 -16.03 7.95 13.05
CA ALA A 150 -15.96 7.05 14.21
C ALA A 150 -17.30 6.93 14.97
N GLU A 151 -18.14 7.96 14.95
CA GLU A 151 -19.47 7.97 15.56
C GLU A 151 -20.43 6.95 14.94
N HIS A 152 -20.16 6.50 13.70
CA HIS A 152 -20.95 5.48 13.01
C HIS A 152 -20.37 4.05 13.14
N ALA A 153 -19.26 3.88 13.87
CA ALA A 153 -18.52 2.61 13.94
C ALA A 153 -19.38 1.42 14.37
N GLU A 154 -20.14 1.55 15.49
CA GLU A 154 -20.96 0.47 16.04
C GLU A 154 -22.11 0.08 15.12
N SER A 155 -22.80 1.10 14.58
CA SER A 155 -23.90 0.88 13.65
C SER A 155 -23.43 0.18 12.36
N LEU A 156 -22.32 0.65 11.80
CA LEU A 156 -21.76 0.08 10.58
C LEU A 156 -21.24 -1.35 10.81
N LEU A 157 -20.55 -1.59 11.94
CA LEU A 157 -20.11 -2.92 12.35
C LEU A 157 -21.30 -3.90 12.42
N SER A 158 -22.40 -3.49 13.05
CA SER A 158 -23.61 -4.30 13.17
C SER A 158 -24.24 -4.60 11.81
N GLN A 159 -24.27 -3.63 10.90
CA GLN A 159 -24.79 -3.81 9.55
C GLN A 159 -23.95 -4.77 8.72
N LEU A 160 -22.62 -4.65 8.79
CA LEU A 160 -21.70 -5.57 8.09
C LEU A 160 -21.80 -6.99 8.66
N ALA A 161 -21.82 -7.15 9.99
CA ALA A 161 -21.92 -8.46 10.65
C ALA A 161 -23.25 -9.19 10.38
N ALA A 162 -24.31 -8.47 10.04
CA ALA A 162 -25.59 -9.06 9.64
C ALA A 162 -25.55 -9.78 8.28
N THR A 163 -24.58 -9.44 7.41
CA THR A 163 -24.52 -9.93 6.03
C THR A 163 -23.21 -10.61 5.66
N LEU A 164 -22.14 -10.34 6.40
CA LEU A 164 -20.81 -10.83 6.11
C LEU A 164 -20.16 -11.44 7.36
N PRO A 165 -19.39 -12.52 7.24
CA PRO A 165 -18.54 -12.98 8.33
C PRO A 165 -17.44 -11.97 8.60
N GLN A 166 -17.14 -11.75 9.88
CA GLN A 166 -15.98 -10.99 10.30
C GLN A 166 -14.74 -11.87 10.23
N ALA A 167 -13.68 -11.37 9.58
CA ALA A 167 -12.39 -12.02 9.47
C ALA A 167 -11.31 -11.28 10.27
N GLU A 168 -10.22 -11.97 10.52
CA GLU A 168 -9.01 -11.38 11.09
C GLU A 168 -8.25 -10.53 10.05
N LEU A 169 -7.40 -9.62 10.53
CA LEU A 169 -6.58 -8.77 9.68
C LEU A 169 -5.69 -9.58 8.72
N ASN A 170 -5.26 -10.77 9.14
CA ASN A 170 -4.48 -11.68 8.31
C ASN A 170 -5.10 -11.94 6.93
N GLU A 171 -6.42 -12.13 6.87
CA GLU A 171 -7.14 -12.39 5.60
C GLU A 171 -7.08 -11.18 4.66
N TRP A 172 -7.15 -9.99 5.23
CA TRP A 172 -6.98 -8.75 4.46
C TRP A 172 -5.56 -8.59 3.92
N LEU A 173 -4.55 -8.82 4.78
CA LEU A 173 -3.13 -8.74 4.38
C LEU A 173 -2.79 -9.80 3.32
N LEU A 174 -3.33 -11.01 3.46
CA LEU A 174 -3.17 -12.06 2.45
C LEU A 174 -3.72 -11.62 1.07
N GLY A 175 -4.88 -11.00 1.06
CA GLY A 175 -5.45 -10.41 -0.16
C GLY A 175 -4.59 -9.29 -0.75
N GLN A 176 -3.95 -8.46 0.08
CA GLN A 176 -3.03 -7.41 -0.35
C GLN A 176 -1.76 -7.99 -0.98
N ILE A 177 -1.21 -9.06 -0.37
CA ILE A 177 -0.06 -9.81 -0.90
C ILE A 177 -0.40 -10.39 -2.28
N ARG A 178 -1.58 -11.00 -2.43
CA ARG A 178 -2.06 -11.57 -3.69
C ARG A 178 -2.33 -10.52 -4.76
N ALA A 179 -2.71 -9.32 -4.36
CA ALA A 179 -2.82 -8.15 -5.24
C ALA A 179 -1.45 -7.54 -5.62
N GLY A 180 -0.34 -8.02 -5.06
CA GLY A 180 0.99 -7.51 -5.34
C GLY A 180 1.24 -6.08 -4.84
N ILE A 181 0.52 -5.63 -3.83
CA ILE A 181 0.59 -4.26 -3.30
C ILE A 181 1.47 -4.27 -2.04
N GLY A 182 2.73 -3.86 -2.21
CA GLY A 182 3.67 -3.71 -1.09
C GLY A 182 3.39 -2.44 -0.27
N GLN A 183 3.71 -2.48 1.01
CA GLN A 183 3.55 -1.38 1.95
C GLN A 183 4.85 -1.11 2.69
N VAL A 184 5.17 0.17 2.92
CA VAL A 184 6.30 0.55 3.77
C VAL A 184 5.89 0.41 5.23
N MET A 185 6.65 -0.39 5.97
CA MET A 185 6.52 -0.59 7.40
C MET A 185 7.68 0.07 8.15
N PRO A 186 7.62 0.27 9.47
CA PRO A 186 8.73 0.87 10.23
C PRO A 186 10.09 0.21 9.95
N GLN A 187 10.14 -1.12 9.89
CA GLN A 187 11.34 -1.91 9.66
C GLN A 187 11.90 -1.76 8.24
N THR A 188 11.05 -1.36 7.27
CA THR A 188 11.43 -1.18 5.87
C THR A 188 11.48 0.28 5.42
N ARG A 189 11.33 1.21 6.36
CA ARG A 189 11.44 2.65 6.11
C ARG A 189 12.81 2.98 5.51
N GLU A 190 12.79 3.72 4.39
CA GLU A 190 13.97 4.16 3.64
C GLU A 190 14.82 3.03 3.04
N LEU A 191 14.34 1.78 3.02
CA LEU A 191 15.04 0.68 2.34
C LEU A 191 14.83 0.68 0.83
N PHE A 192 13.65 1.08 0.36
CA PHE A 192 13.22 0.90 -1.02
C PHE A 192 12.94 2.22 -1.73
N ILE A 193 13.21 2.27 -3.03
CA ILE A 193 12.63 3.28 -3.93
C ILE A 193 11.28 2.76 -4.45
N PRO A 194 10.37 3.61 -4.96
CA PRO A 194 9.04 3.19 -5.40
C PRO A 194 9.03 2.01 -6.39
N GLN A 195 9.96 2.00 -7.34
CA GLN A 195 10.04 0.91 -8.33
C GLN A 195 10.44 -0.44 -7.73
N MET A 196 11.18 -0.45 -6.60
CA MET A 196 11.50 -1.70 -5.91
C MET A 196 10.25 -2.37 -5.33
N LEU A 197 9.21 -1.60 -4.96
CA LEU A 197 7.91 -2.13 -4.56
C LEU A 197 6.91 -2.24 -5.74
N ASN A 198 7.36 -2.11 -6.97
CA ASN A 198 6.51 -2.10 -8.17
C ASN A 198 5.38 -1.05 -8.08
N LEU A 199 5.58 0.04 -7.33
CA LEU A 199 4.55 1.03 -7.02
C LEU A 199 4.02 1.73 -8.28
N GLN A 200 4.84 1.85 -9.34
CA GLN A 200 4.43 2.37 -10.65
C GLN A 200 3.45 1.43 -11.36
N ALA A 201 3.57 0.10 -11.16
CA ALA A 201 2.69 -0.88 -11.79
C ALA A 201 1.29 -0.88 -11.18
N VAL A 202 1.15 -0.41 -9.93
CA VAL A 202 -0.12 -0.30 -9.20
C VAL A 202 -0.62 1.15 -9.09
N GLY A 203 -0.13 2.06 -9.95
CA GLY A 203 -0.64 3.43 -10.05
C GLY A 203 -0.14 4.42 -9.00
N GLY A 204 0.77 4.02 -8.10
CA GLY A 204 1.23 4.88 -7.00
C GLY A 204 2.34 5.88 -7.36
N VAL A 205 2.79 5.94 -8.62
CA VAL A 205 3.78 6.91 -9.11
C VAL A 205 3.30 7.56 -10.39
N SER A 206 3.31 8.89 -10.42
CA SER A 206 3.05 9.65 -11.65
C SER A 206 4.34 10.23 -12.20
N PHE A 207 4.65 9.90 -13.45
CA PHE A 207 5.78 10.47 -14.20
C PHE A 207 5.36 11.70 -15.04
N LYS A 208 4.06 12.04 -15.03
CA LYS A 208 3.47 13.17 -15.79
C LYS A 208 3.08 14.34 -14.89
N LYS A 209 3.63 14.41 -13.69
CA LYS A 209 3.40 15.50 -12.74
C LYS A 209 4.63 16.43 -12.62
N GLY A 210 4.45 17.59 -11.97
CA GLY A 210 5.53 18.49 -11.61
C GLY A 210 6.48 17.90 -10.54
N CYS A 211 7.49 18.66 -10.15
CA CYS A 211 8.53 18.24 -9.22
C CYS A 211 7.97 17.85 -7.85
N TYR A 212 8.56 16.82 -7.25
CA TYR A 212 8.32 16.40 -5.88
C TYR A 212 9.61 15.87 -5.24
N THR A 213 9.63 15.78 -3.92
CA THR A 213 10.81 15.32 -3.16
C THR A 213 11.23 13.91 -3.59
N GLY A 214 12.48 13.77 -4.02
CA GLY A 214 13.06 12.49 -4.48
C GLY A 214 12.78 12.14 -5.95
N GLN A 215 12.07 12.98 -6.69
CA GLN A 215 11.70 12.72 -8.09
C GLN A 215 12.90 12.45 -9.00
N GLU A 216 14.03 13.15 -8.80
CA GLU A 216 15.20 12.98 -9.67
C GLU A 216 15.66 11.52 -9.71
N ILE A 217 15.78 10.90 -8.53
CA ILE A 217 16.21 9.48 -8.42
C ILE A 217 15.14 8.55 -8.97
N VAL A 218 13.86 8.80 -8.66
CA VAL A 218 12.73 7.98 -9.12
C VAL A 218 12.60 8.06 -10.64
N ALA A 219 12.66 9.25 -11.23
CA ALA A 219 12.60 9.43 -12.68
C ALA A 219 13.85 8.87 -13.39
N ARG A 220 15.04 9.10 -12.83
CA ARG A 220 16.29 8.54 -13.37
C ARG A 220 16.25 7.02 -13.40
N MET A 221 15.73 6.39 -12.36
CA MET A 221 15.58 4.93 -12.32
C MET A 221 14.60 4.44 -13.39
N GLN A 222 13.51 5.18 -13.62
CA GLN A 222 12.50 4.83 -14.63
C GLN A 222 13.03 4.92 -16.07
N TYR A 223 13.81 5.96 -16.37
CA TYR A 223 14.18 6.27 -17.76
C TYR A 223 15.59 5.85 -18.14
N LEU A 224 16.50 5.73 -17.20
CA LEU A 224 17.93 5.51 -17.44
C LEU A 224 18.53 4.37 -16.61
N GLY A 225 17.82 3.88 -15.60
CA GLY A 225 18.33 2.87 -14.67
C GLY A 225 17.99 1.44 -15.10
N LYS A 226 18.86 0.50 -14.68
CA LYS A 226 18.50 -0.92 -14.63
C LYS A 226 18.15 -1.26 -13.19
N LEU A 227 16.88 -1.55 -12.93
CA LEU A 227 16.42 -1.94 -11.62
C LEU A 227 16.87 -3.38 -11.32
N LYS A 228 17.84 -3.51 -10.39
CA LYS A 228 18.38 -4.81 -10.01
C LYS A 228 17.55 -5.52 -8.93
N ARG A 229 16.67 -4.82 -8.26
CA ARG A 229 15.85 -5.31 -7.14
C ARG A 229 14.39 -4.96 -7.38
N ARG A 230 13.49 -5.95 -7.21
CA ARG A 230 12.04 -5.80 -7.44
C ARG A 230 11.24 -6.55 -6.41
N LEU A 231 9.97 -6.21 -6.32
CA LEU A 231 8.99 -6.95 -5.54
C LEU A 231 8.63 -8.25 -6.26
N TYR A 232 8.67 -9.32 -5.50
CA TYR A 232 8.21 -10.65 -5.87
C TYR A 232 7.20 -11.15 -4.86
N ARG A 233 6.29 -12.01 -5.27
CA ARG A 233 5.41 -12.77 -4.40
C ARG A 233 5.99 -14.17 -4.22
N LEU A 234 6.05 -14.63 -2.96
CA LEU A 234 6.63 -15.91 -2.61
C LEU A 234 5.73 -16.65 -1.62
N SER A 235 5.94 -17.96 -1.53
CA SER A 235 5.38 -18.80 -0.48
C SER A 235 6.48 -19.54 0.25
N LEU A 236 6.21 -19.86 1.51
CA LEU A 236 7.06 -20.73 2.31
C LEU A 236 6.21 -21.57 3.28
N VAL A 237 6.76 -22.73 3.69
CA VAL A 237 6.21 -23.52 4.78
C VAL A 237 7.05 -23.25 6.01
N ALA A 238 6.47 -22.54 6.99
CA ALA A 238 7.11 -22.22 8.26
C ALA A 238 6.05 -22.08 9.36
N ALA A 239 6.47 -22.21 10.61
CA ALA A 239 5.58 -22.10 11.77
C ALA A 239 5.21 -20.66 12.09
N GLN A 240 6.09 -19.71 11.80
CA GLN A 240 5.92 -18.28 12.13
C GLN A 240 5.96 -17.42 10.88
N VAL A 241 5.08 -16.40 10.85
CA VAL A 241 5.05 -15.37 9.80
C VAL A 241 6.29 -14.51 9.98
N PRO A 242 7.13 -14.34 8.94
CA PRO A 242 8.30 -13.48 9.03
C PRO A 242 7.89 -12.00 9.14
N GLU A 243 8.65 -11.27 9.96
CA GLU A 243 8.47 -9.83 10.13
C GLU A 243 8.95 -9.06 8.87
N PRO A 244 8.36 -7.89 8.57
CA PRO A 244 8.91 -6.97 7.58
C PRO A 244 10.38 -6.65 7.88
N GLY A 245 11.21 -6.57 6.82
CA GLY A 245 12.64 -6.34 6.95
C GLY A 245 13.47 -7.61 7.20
N THR A 246 12.85 -8.78 7.43
CA THR A 246 13.59 -10.04 7.52
C THR A 246 14.39 -10.28 6.26
N ALA A 247 15.70 -10.53 6.41
CA ALA A 247 16.62 -10.71 5.29
C ALA A 247 16.37 -12.04 4.56
N LEU A 248 16.63 -12.02 3.26
CA LEU A 248 16.58 -13.19 2.38
C LEU A 248 17.98 -13.47 1.81
N PHE A 249 18.30 -14.73 1.64
CA PHE A 249 19.61 -15.22 1.22
C PHE A 249 19.51 -16.17 0.03
N ALA A 250 20.60 -16.29 -0.72
CA ALA A 250 20.77 -17.31 -1.74
C ALA A 250 22.20 -17.81 -1.74
N PRO A 251 22.47 -19.12 -1.98
CA PRO A 251 23.82 -19.68 -1.97
C PRO A 251 24.80 -19.04 -2.97
N SER A 252 24.26 -18.46 -4.04
CA SER A 252 25.04 -17.76 -5.07
C SER A 252 25.56 -16.39 -4.65
N HIS A 253 25.19 -15.90 -3.44
CA HIS A 253 25.49 -14.55 -2.96
C HIS A 253 26.12 -14.58 -1.58
N ASN A 254 27.12 -13.72 -1.34
CA ASN A 254 27.82 -13.60 -0.05
C ASN A 254 27.10 -12.69 0.97
N SER A 255 25.99 -12.06 0.59
CA SER A 255 25.20 -11.16 1.43
C SER A 255 23.71 -11.38 1.19
N SER A 256 22.86 -10.72 1.98
CA SER A 256 21.42 -10.78 1.74
C SER A 256 21.08 -10.32 0.32
N ILE A 257 20.14 -11.05 -0.29
CA ILE A 257 19.63 -10.77 -1.64
C ILE A 257 18.36 -9.92 -1.61
N GLY A 258 17.77 -9.71 -0.45
CA GLY A 258 16.53 -8.99 -0.32
C GLY A 258 15.96 -8.98 1.08
N GLU A 259 14.79 -8.37 1.21
CA GLU A 259 14.05 -8.25 2.47
C GLU A 259 12.55 -8.50 2.27
N VAL A 260 11.93 -9.10 3.28
CA VAL A 260 10.47 -9.25 3.39
C VAL A 260 9.82 -7.87 3.50
N VAL A 261 8.76 -7.64 2.74
CA VAL A 261 7.95 -6.42 2.77
C VAL A 261 6.73 -6.60 3.65
N ILE A 262 5.98 -7.67 3.42
CA ILE A 262 4.77 -8.03 4.18
C ILE A 262 4.54 -9.53 4.03
N ALA A 263 4.02 -10.18 5.05
CA ALA A 263 3.70 -11.60 5.04
C ALA A 263 2.39 -11.88 5.77
N ALA A 264 1.70 -12.95 5.37
CA ALA A 264 0.46 -13.41 5.99
C ALA A 264 0.32 -14.93 5.90
N LYS A 265 -0.42 -15.52 6.82
CA LYS A 265 -0.77 -16.95 6.79
C LYS A 265 -1.74 -17.20 5.63
N ALA A 266 -1.44 -18.23 4.82
CA ALA A 266 -2.35 -18.91 3.91
C ALA A 266 -2.72 -20.27 4.52
N ASP A 267 -3.59 -21.05 3.86
CA ASP A 267 -4.14 -22.30 4.46
C ASP A 267 -3.06 -23.23 5.08
N GLN A 268 -2.07 -23.64 4.29
CA GLN A 268 -0.99 -24.54 4.74
C GLN A 268 0.42 -23.94 4.58
N SER A 269 0.50 -22.66 4.25
CA SER A 269 1.73 -21.96 3.96
C SER A 269 1.66 -20.51 4.46
N ILE A 270 2.73 -19.79 4.27
CA ILE A 270 2.78 -18.35 4.42
C ILE A 270 3.02 -17.78 3.02
N GLU A 271 2.24 -16.80 2.64
CA GLU A 271 2.51 -16.00 1.45
C GLU A 271 3.12 -14.66 1.86
N LEU A 272 4.01 -14.14 1.04
CA LEU A 272 4.67 -12.88 1.31
C LEU A 272 5.05 -12.11 0.04
N LEU A 273 5.22 -10.81 0.19
CA LEU A 273 5.91 -9.97 -0.76
C LEU A 273 7.30 -9.67 -0.23
N ALA A 274 8.30 -9.76 -1.09
CA ALA A 274 9.67 -9.42 -0.75
C ALA A 274 10.36 -8.70 -1.91
N VAL A 275 11.25 -7.78 -1.60
CA VAL A 275 12.15 -7.17 -2.58
C VAL A 275 13.38 -8.05 -2.71
N LEU A 276 13.65 -8.55 -3.90
CA LEU A 276 14.77 -9.44 -4.22
C LEU A 276 15.64 -8.85 -5.32
N GLN A 277 16.91 -9.24 -5.34
CA GLN A 277 17.75 -9.13 -6.52
C GLN A 277 17.18 -10.00 -7.63
N ALA A 278 17.01 -9.45 -8.84
CA ALA A 278 16.39 -10.15 -9.96
C ALA A 278 17.16 -11.41 -10.35
N GLU A 279 18.49 -11.36 -10.34
CA GLU A 279 19.34 -12.52 -10.63
C GLU A 279 19.14 -13.67 -9.63
N ALA A 280 18.99 -13.36 -8.34
CA ALA A 280 18.71 -14.36 -7.31
C ALA A 280 17.31 -14.96 -7.46
N ALA A 281 16.32 -14.15 -7.84
CA ALA A 281 14.98 -14.62 -8.13
C ALA A 281 14.96 -15.58 -9.35
N ASP A 282 15.72 -15.27 -10.40
CA ASP A 282 15.84 -16.13 -11.59
C ASP A 282 16.49 -17.48 -11.27
N ASN A 283 17.44 -17.54 -10.32
CA ASN A 283 18.08 -18.77 -9.86
C ASN A 283 17.20 -19.65 -8.94
N GLY A 284 16.22 -19.06 -8.26
CA GLY A 284 15.15 -19.78 -7.53
C GLY A 284 15.53 -20.40 -6.19
N ASP A 285 16.77 -20.41 -5.73
CA ASP A 285 17.15 -20.91 -4.40
C ASP A 285 17.19 -19.76 -3.38
N ILE A 286 16.01 -19.44 -2.85
CA ILE A 286 15.82 -18.32 -1.93
C ILE A 286 15.56 -18.89 -0.54
N ARG A 287 16.24 -18.35 0.48
CA ARG A 287 16.18 -18.79 1.88
C ARG A 287 15.81 -17.65 2.81
N LEU A 288 14.99 -17.93 3.84
CA LEU A 288 14.57 -16.96 4.83
C LEU A 288 15.56 -16.90 6.00
N GLY A 289 16.03 -15.70 6.35
CA GLY A 289 16.79 -15.40 7.55
C GLY A 289 18.25 -15.83 7.53
N SER A 290 18.58 -16.93 6.87
CA SER A 290 19.96 -17.43 6.67
C SER A 290 20.03 -18.39 5.49
N LEU A 291 21.24 -18.84 5.11
CA LEU A 291 21.43 -19.85 4.06
C LEU A 291 20.84 -21.22 4.42
N GLU A 292 20.76 -21.54 5.72
CA GLU A 292 20.17 -22.77 6.27
C GLU A 292 18.66 -22.62 6.55
N GLY A 293 18.12 -21.43 6.34
CA GLY A 293 16.70 -21.10 6.58
C GLY A 293 15.76 -21.84 5.62
N PRO A 294 14.45 -21.81 5.91
CA PRO A 294 13.47 -22.47 5.05
C PRO A 294 13.49 -21.85 3.64
N GLY A 295 13.32 -22.73 2.64
CA GLY A 295 13.27 -22.35 1.24
C GLY A 295 11.94 -21.67 0.88
N LEU A 296 12.01 -20.70 -0.02
CA LEU A 296 10.85 -19.99 -0.55
C LEU A 296 10.63 -20.34 -2.02
N GLN A 297 9.38 -20.38 -2.44
CA GLN A 297 8.96 -20.59 -3.81
C GLN A 297 8.37 -19.32 -4.39
N LEU A 298 8.77 -18.95 -5.61
CA LEU A 298 8.20 -17.83 -6.34
C LEU A 298 6.76 -18.14 -6.74
N LEU A 299 5.91 -17.14 -6.62
CA LEU A 299 4.53 -17.12 -7.07
C LEU A 299 4.33 -15.97 -8.06
N ASP A 300 3.34 -16.11 -8.94
CA ASP A 300 3.01 -15.08 -9.91
C ASP A 300 2.43 -13.83 -9.25
N LEU A 301 2.81 -12.67 -9.76
CA LEU A 301 2.14 -11.40 -9.49
C LEU A 301 0.93 -11.23 -10.42
N PRO A 302 -0.14 -10.52 -9.99
CA PRO A 302 -1.34 -10.35 -10.81
C PRO A 302 -1.18 -9.34 -11.97
N TYR A 303 0.02 -8.79 -12.15
CA TYR A 303 0.36 -7.85 -13.20
C TYR A 303 1.72 -8.20 -13.83
N ALA A 304 1.88 -7.88 -15.11
CA ALA A 304 3.14 -8.06 -15.80
C ALA A 304 4.10 -6.91 -15.47
N LEU A 305 5.35 -7.26 -15.18
CA LEU A 305 6.46 -6.33 -15.13
C LEU A 305 7.28 -6.55 -16.40
N ASP A 306 7.18 -5.62 -17.34
CA ASP A 306 8.02 -5.64 -18.52
C ASP A 306 9.42 -5.16 -18.13
N ARG A 307 10.37 -6.11 -18.08
CA ARG A 307 11.77 -5.81 -17.74
C ARG A 307 12.42 -4.88 -18.76
N ASP A 308 11.93 -4.87 -19.99
CA ASP A 308 12.49 -4.11 -21.12
C ASP A 308 11.70 -2.81 -21.41
N ARG A 309 10.43 -2.70 -20.98
CA ARG A 309 9.57 -1.52 -21.16
C ARG A 309 9.81 -0.38 -20.18
N GLU A 310 10.73 -0.53 -19.26
CA GLU A 310 11.08 0.56 -18.33
C GLU A 310 11.76 1.74 -19.02
N ILE A 311 12.15 1.58 -20.26
CA ILE A 311 12.81 2.59 -21.10
C ILE A 311 11.93 2.88 -22.31
N GLN A 312 10.68 3.31 -22.09
CA GLN A 312 9.95 4.00 -23.16
C GLN A 312 10.09 5.51 -22.98
N ARG A 313 10.87 6.08 -23.88
CA ARG A 313 11.00 7.53 -24.13
C ARG A 313 9.69 8.12 -24.64
#